data_40dd628a6cfe3921a2e094c2374e75ae
#
_entry.id   40dd628a6cfe3921a2e094c2374e75ae
#
_cell.length_a   1.000
_cell.length_b   1.000
_cell.length_c   1.000
_cell.angle_alpha   90.00
_cell.angle_beta   90.00
_cell.angle_gamma   90.00
#
_symmetry.space_group_name_H-M   'P 1'
#
loop_
_entity.id
_entity.type
_entity.pdbx_description
1 polymer ?
#
loop_
_entity_poly.entity_id
_entity_poly.type
_entity_poly.pdbx_seq_one_letter_code
_entity_poly.pdbx_strand_id
1 'polypeptide(L)'
;CDKDKIYAQGGSAGGLLMGAITNMAPYLWKGIISQVPFVDVVTTMLDESIPLTTGEYEEWGNPNDSEFYYYMLKYSPYDNLHRMDYPAMYVTTGYHDSQVQYWEPMKYVAKLRELKTDNNPLVFDCNMDAGHGGGSGRTSERMEVAKVYAFILGLEGITR
;
A
#
# COMPACT_ATOMS: atom_id res chain seq x y z
N CYS A 1 9.77 22.99 7.17
CA CYS A 1 9.76 21.55 6.87
C CYS A 1 10.98 21.23 6.00
N ASP A 2 11.68 20.15 6.32
CA ASP A 2 12.80 19.67 5.50
C ASP A 2 12.23 18.87 4.32
N LYS A 3 12.44 19.37 3.10
CA LYS A 3 11.91 18.73 1.88
C LYS A 3 12.49 17.33 1.61
N ASP A 4 13.67 17.05 2.15
CA ASP A 4 14.36 15.77 1.98
C ASP A 4 14.00 14.74 3.08
N LYS A 5 13.06 15.10 3.97
CA LYS A 5 12.58 14.29 5.10
C LYS A 5 11.05 14.24 5.16
N ILE A 6 10.41 14.07 4.01
CA ILE A 6 8.97 13.95 3.94
C ILE A 6 8.58 12.48 3.88
N TYR A 7 7.73 12.07 4.82
CA TYR A 7 7.16 10.74 4.90
C TYR A 7 5.65 10.81 4.77
N ALA A 8 5.04 9.80 4.19
CA ALA A 8 3.59 9.66 4.15
C ALA A 8 3.19 8.27 4.66
N GLN A 9 2.06 8.21 5.36
CA GLN A 9 1.52 6.97 5.90
C GLN A 9 0.02 6.90 5.63
N GLY A 10 -0.46 5.76 5.19
CA GLY A 10 -1.88 5.50 4.98
C GLY A 10 -2.20 4.01 4.97
N GLY A 11 -3.41 3.68 5.38
CA GLY A 11 -3.91 2.30 5.42
C GLY A 11 -5.19 2.11 4.63
N SER A 12 -5.45 0.89 4.14
CA SER A 12 -6.67 0.55 3.41
C SER A 12 -6.87 1.47 2.19
N ALA A 13 -7.98 2.21 2.11
CA ALA A 13 -8.19 3.29 1.12
C ALA A 13 -7.09 4.36 1.17
N GLY A 14 -6.56 4.70 2.36
CA GLY A 14 -5.38 5.55 2.52
C GLY A 14 -4.12 4.91 1.95
N GLY A 15 -4.04 3.59 1.90
CA GLY A 15 -2.99 2.83 1.21
C GLY A 15 -3.08 2.96 -0.31
N LEU A 16 -4.28 3.06 -0.88
CA LEU A 16 -4.48 3.43 -2.28
C LEU A 16 -3.88 4.82 -2.54
N LEU A 17 -4.19 5.80 -1.69
CA LEU A 17 -3.59 7.13 -1.78
C LEU A 17 -2.06 7.06 -1.75
N MET A 18 -1.48 6.26 -0.84
CA MET A 18 -0.01 6.06 -0.77
C MET A 18 0.56 5.52 -2.07
N GLY A 19 -0.08 4.51 -2.66
CA GLY A 19 0.35 3.95 -3.96
C GLY A 19 0.22 4.96 -5.10
N ALA A 20 -0.88 5.70 -5.16
CA ALA A 20 -1.13 6.71 -6.20
C ALA A 20 -0.10 7.86 -6.14
N ILE A 21 0.13 8.45 -4.96
CA ILE A 21 1.11 9.56 -4.82
C ILE A 21 2.55 9.10 -5.05
N THR A 22 2.84 7.84 -4.76
CA THR A 22 4.14 7.22 -5.05
C THR A 22 4.38 7.13 -6.56
N ASN A 23 3.36 6.78 -7.35
CA ASN A 23 3.45 6.73 -8.80
C ASN A 23 3.51 8.13 -9.43
N MET A 24 2.72 9.08 -8.89
CA MET A 24 2.60 10.43 -9.46
C MET A 24 3.82 11.32 -9.19
N ALA A 25 4.41 11.22 -8.01
CA ALA A 25 5.49 12.10 -7.58
C ALA A 25 6.47 11.39 -6.62
N PRO A 26 7.16 10.32 -7.07
CA PRO A 26 8.05 9.53 -6.21
C PRO A 26 9.16 10.34 -5.58
N TYR A 27 9.62 11.38 -6.26
CA TYR A 27 10.73 12.25 -5.84
C TYR A 27 10.41 13.18 -4.66
N LEU A 28 9.15 13.27 -4.25
CA LEU A 28 8.74 14.10 -3.11
C LEU A 28 8.91 13.38 -1.78
N TRP A 29 9.02 12.06 -1.80
CA TRP A 29 8.94 11.24 -0.60
C TRP A 29 10.29 10.60 -0.26
N LYS A 30 10.72 10.72 0.98
CA LYS A 30 11.83 9.92 1.50
C LYS A 30 11.38 8.51 1.84
N GLY A 31 10.19 8.37 2.37
CA GLY A 31 9.62 7.07 2.70
C GLY A 31 8.10 7.06 2.73
N ILE A 32 7.53 5.94 2.33
CA ILE A 32 6.09 5.68 2.31
C ILE A 32 5.81 4.48 3.20
N ILE A 33 4.85 4.62 4.09
CA ILE A 33 4.29 3.54 4.91
C ILE A 33 2.89 3.24 4.39
N SER A 34 2.70 2.05 3.83
CA SER A 34 1.46 1.63 3.18
C SER A 34 0.93 0.37 3.87
N GLN A 35 -0.13 0.54 4.67
CA GLN A 35 -0.65 -0.51 5.55
C GLN A 35 -1.94 -1.09 4.98
N VAL A 36 -2.01 -2.43 4.86
CA VAL A 36 -3.16 -3.16 4.30
C VAL A 36 -3.75 -2.47 3.07
N PRO A 37 -2.93 -2.08 2.08
CA PRO A 37 -3.29 -1.08 1.10
C PRO A 37 -4.16 -1.64 -0.03
N PHE A 38 -5.19 -0.88 -0.39
CA PHE A 38 -6.04 -1.11 -1.55
C PHE A 38 -5.33 -0.63 -2.83
N VAL A 39 -4.51 -1.48 -3.45
CA VAL A 39 -3.59 -1.09 -4.54
C VAL A 39 -3.84 -1.72 -5.89
N ASP A 40 -4.68 -2.76 -5.98
CA ASP A 40 -5.09 -3.40 -7.24
C ASP A 40 -6.59 -3.16 -7.48
N VAL A 41 -6.92 -1.88 -7.67
CA VAL A 41 -8.30 -1.37 -7.59
C VAL A 41 -9.22 -2.05 -8.59
N VAL A 42 -8.82 -2.14 -9.86
CA VAL A 42 -9.67 -2.67 -10.92
C VAL A 42 -9.93 -4.16 -10.74
N THR A 43 -8.89 -4.95 -10.47
CA THR A 43 -9.03 -6.40 -10.27
C THR A 43 -9.91 -6.71 -9.06
N THR A 44 -9.67 -6.00 -7.95
CA THR A 44 -10.44 -6.19 -6.72
C THR A 44 -11.91 -5.81 -6.89
N MET A 45 -12.19 -4.69 -7.56
CA MET A 45 -13.56 -4.25 -7.80
C MET A 45 -14.29 -5.04 -8.89
N LEU A 46 -13.60 -5.89 -9.64
CA LEU A 46 -14.20 -6.87 -10.56
C LEU A 46 -14.54 -8.20 -9.87
N ASP A 47 -14.01 -8.44 -8.67
CA ASP A 47 -14.22 -9.69 -7.93
C ASP A 47 -15.33 -9.52 -6.88
N GLU A 48 -16.56 -9.86 -7.28
CA GLU A 48 -17.74 -9.81 -6.40
C GLU A 48 -17.71 -10.84 -5.26
N SER A 49 -16.77 -11.78 -5.26
CA SER A 49 -16.59 -12.71 -4.14
C SER A 49 -15.91 -12.07 -2.93
N ILE A 50 -15.26 -10.92 -3.12
CA ILE A 50 -14.68 -10.12 -2.04
C ILE A 50 -15.80 -9.37 -1.32
N PRO A 51 -15.95 -9.52 0.01
CA PRO A 51 -17.13 -9.03 0.73
C PRO A 51 -17.44 -7.53 0.60
N LEU A 52 -16.43 -6.69 0.43
CA LEU A 52 -16.62 -5.24 0.31
C LEU A 52 -16.94 -4.77 -1.12
N THR A 53 -16.55 -5.53 -2.16
CA THR A 53 -16.57 -5.08 -3.56
C THR A 53 -17.93 -4.50 -3.97
N THR A 54 -18.99 -5.27 -3.84
CA THR A 54 -20.32 -4.81 -4.28
C THR A 54 -20.90 -3.70 -3.43
N GLY A 55 -20.54 -3.65 -2.13
CA GLY A 55 -20.97 -2.60 -1.21
C GLY A 55 -20.32 -1.24 -1.48
N GLU A 56 -19.18 -1.23 -2.16
CA GLU A 56 -18.39 -0.02 -2.40
C GLU A 56 -18.47 0.50 -3.85
N TYR A 57 -19.37 -0.05 -4.67
CA TYR A 57 -19.57 0.44 -6.04
C TYR A 57 -20.04 1.90 -6.12
N GLU A 58 -20.76 2.39 -5.12
CA GLU A 58 -21.16 3.79 -5.07
C GLU A 58 -19.99 4.72 -4.75
N GLU A 59 -18.99 4.22 -4.02
CA GLU A 59 -17.82 5.01 -3.62
C GLU A 59 -16.75 5.02 -4.70
N TRP A 60 -16.37 3.85 -5.22
CA TRP A 60 -15.27 3.70 -6.18
C TRP A 60 -15.74 3.67 -7.65
N GLY A 61 -16.99 3.32 -7.89
CA GLY A 61 -17.56 2.99 -9.20
C GLY A 61 -17.58 1.48 -9.45
N ASN A 62 -18.40 1.05 -10.40
CA ASN A 62 -18.49 -0.35 -10.82
C ASN A 62 -17.70 -0.56 -12.13
N PRO A 63 -16.54 -1.26 -12.10
CA PRO A 63 -15.71 -1.45 -13.30
C PRO A 63 -16.32 -2.38 -14.37
N ASN A 64 -17.48 -3.00 -14.10
CA ASN A 64 -18.29 -3.64 -15.15
C ASN A 64 -18.88 -2.61 -16.13
N ASP A 65 -18.95 -1.35 -15.74
CA ASP A 65 -19.18 -0.21 -16.62
C ASP A 65 -17.84 0.32 -17.14
N SER A 66 -17.73 0.45 -18.47
CA SER A 66 -16.51 0.88 -19.13
C SER A 66 -16.03 2.27 -18.72
N GLU A 67 -16.94 3.19 -18.38
CA GLU A 67 -16.58 4.53 -17.91
C GLU A 67 -15.82 4.45 -16.59
N PHE A 68 -16.34 3.72 -15.62
CA PHE A 68 -15.69 3.51 -14.32
C PHE A 68 -14.42 2.66 -14.44
N TYR A 69 -14.40 1.64 -15.31
CA TYR A 69 -13.21 0.86 -15.58
C TYR A 69 -12.02 1.73 -15.99
N TYR A 70 -12.19 2.55 -17.02
CA TYR A 70 -11.13 3.44 -17.50
C TYR A 70 -10.82 4.58 -16.53
N TYR A 71 -11.78 5.01 -15.71
CA TYR A 71 -11.54 5.98 -14.66
C TYR A 71 -10.64 5.40 -13.57
N MET A 72 -10.95 4.20 -13.07
CA MET A 72 -10.17 3.50 -12.05
C MET A 72 -8.75 3.19 -12.50
N LEU A 73 -8.57 2.76 -13.74
CA LEU A 73 -7.24 2.49 -14.31
C LEU A 73 -6.30 3.69 -14.21
N LYS A 74 -6.80 4.92 -14.24
CA LYS A 74 -5.96 6.13 -14.19
C LYS A 74 -5.25 6.31 -12.86
N TYR A 75 -5.81 5.79 -11.78
CA TYR A 75 -5.24 5.96 -10.44
C TYR A 75 -4.90 4.66 -9.73
N SER A 76 -5.31 3.50 -10.23
CA SER A 76 -4.99 2.20 -9.64
C SER A 76 -3.48 2.02 -9.50
N PRO A 77 -2.95 1.92 -8.27
CA PRO A 77 -1.50 1.90 -8.05
C PRO A 77 -0.78 0.77 -8.78
N TYR A 78 -1.34 -0.43 -8.74
CA TYR A 78 -0.76 -1.62 -9.39
C TYR A 78 -0.64 -1.46 -10.91
N ASP A 79 -1.66 -0.87 -11.53
CA ASP A 79 -1.74 -0.71 -12.98
C ASP A 79 -0.80 0.40 -13.49
N ASN A 80 -0.49 1.37 -12.63
CA ASN A 80 0.36 2.53 -12.95
C ASN A 80 1.81 2.40 -12.46
N LEU A 81 2.27 1.20 -12.09
CA LEU A 81 3.68 0.97 -11.82
C LEU A 81 4.49 1.00 -13.12
N HIS A 82 5.55 1.78 -13.12
CA HIS A 82 6.46 1.94 -14.24
C HIS A 82 7.91 1.69 -13.82
N ARG A 83 8.79 1.51 -14.80
CA ARG A 83 10.23 1.40 -14.55
C ARG A 83 10.81 2.77 -14.22
N MET A 84 11.05 3.04 -12.94
CA MET A 84 11.59 4.30 -12.42
C MET A 84 12.14 4.14 -11.00
N ASP A 85 12.72 5.22 -10.47
CA ASP A 85 13.12 5.28 -9.06
C ASP A 85 11.92 5.53 -8.15
N TYR A 86 11.83 4.77 -7.07
CA TYR A 86 10.78 4.85 -6.06
C TYR A 86 11.36 5.24 -4.69
N PRO A 87 10.58 5.89 -3.81
CA PRO A 87 11.01 6.13 -2.43
C PRO A 87 11.20 4.83 -1.66
N ALA A 88 11.81 4.91 -0.48
CA ALA A 88 11.78 3.79 0.44
C ALA A 88 10.34 3.45 0.84
N MET A 89 9.98 2.17 0.88
CA MET A 89 8.61 1.75 1.18
C MET A 89 8.56 0.65 2.22
N TYR A 90 7.63 0.80 3.17
CA TYR A 90 7.24 -0.25 4.11
C TYR A 90 5.77 -0.59 3.88
N VAL A 91 5.53 -1.77 3.35
CA VAL A 91 4.18 -2.25 3.00
C VAL A 91 3.81 -3.38 3.95
N THR A 92 2.66 -3.28 4.61
CA THR A 92 2.18 -4.31 5.54
C THR A 92 0.86 -4.92 5.09
N THR A 93 0.61 -6.17 5.47
CA THR A 93 -0.67 -6.83 5.27
C THR A 93 -0.92 -7.89 6.35
N GLY A 94 -2.18 -8.26 6.54
CA GLY A 94 -2.58 -9.41 7.35
C GLY A 94 -2.95 -10.59 6.44
N TYR A 95 -2.47 -11.79 6.77
CA TYR A 95 -2.78 -12.99 5.97
C TYR A 95 -4.29 -13.32 5.97
N HIS A 96 -4.98 -13.01 7.06
CA HIS A 96 -6.42 -13.22 7.24
C HIS A 96 -7.26 -11.96 6.97
N ASP A 97 -6.71 -11.01 6.20
CA ASP A 97 -7.44 -9.80 5.83
C ASP A 97 -8.61 -10.15 4.89
N SER A 98 -9.83 -9.86 5.36
CA SER A 98 -11.08 -10.11 4.62
C SER A 98 -11.60 -8.88 3.88
N GLN A 99 -10.95 -7.73 4.03
CA GLN A 99 -11.36 -6.48 3.39
C GLN A 99 -10.45 -6.16 2.20
N VAL A 100 -9.13 -6.16 2.43
CA VAL A 100 -8.11 -6.05 1.39
C VAL A 100 -7.27 -7.31 1.41
N GLN A 101 -7.48 -8.16 0.45
CA GLN A 101 -6.86 -9.49 0.41
C GLN A 101 -5.32 -9.39 0.41
N TYR A 102 -4.64 -10.23 1.17
CA TYR A 102 -3.18 -10.17 1.35
C TYR A 102 -2.38 -10.26 0.04
N TRP A 103 -2.94 -10.93 -0.97
CA TRP A 103 -2.27 -11.07 -2.27
C TRP A 103 -2.25 -9.77 -3.08
N GLU A 104 -3.12 -8.82 -2.78
CA GLU A 104 -3.17 -7.53 -3.44
C GLU A 104 -1.88 -6.71 -3.18
N PRO A 105 -1.52 -6.37 -1.94
CA PRO A 105 -0.23 -5.74 -1.66
C PRO A 105 0.97 -6.65 -1.97
N MET A 106 0.83 -7.98 -1.88
CA MET A 106 1.90 -8.91 -2.24
C MET A 106 2.24 -8.81 -3.73
N LYS A 107 1.24 -8.83 -4.62
CA LYS A 107 1.42 -8.64 -6.07
C LYS A 107 2.03 -7.27 -6.39
N TYR A 108 1.53 -6.23 -5.73
CA TYR A 108 2.02 -4.87 -5.88
C TYR A 108 3.52 -4.79 -5.56
N VAL A 109 3.95 -5.32 -4.42
CA VAL A 109 5.35 -5.33 -4.02
C VAL A 109 6.20 -6.18 -4.96
N ALA A 110 5.71 -7.33 -5.43
CA ALA A 110 6.42 -8.17 -6.39
C ALA A 110 6.68 -7.42 -7.71
N LYS A 111 5.67 -6.79 -8.28
CA LYS A 111 5.78 -5.99 -9.50
C LYS A 111 6.68 -4.76 -9.30
N LEU A 112 6.57 -4.11 -8.15
CA LEU A 112 7.40 -2.95 -7.82
C LEU A 112 8.89 -3.34 -7.72
N ARG A 113 9.23 -4.50 -7.12
CA ARG A 113 10.61 -5.03 -7.06
C ARG A 113 11.19 -5.28 -8.44
N GLU A 114 10.40 -5.70 -9.41
CA GLU A 114 10.84 -5.90 -10.78
C GLU A 114 11.09 -4.57 -11.51
N LEU A 115 10.27 -3.56 -11.25
CA LEU A 115 10.27 -2.31 -12.00
C LEU A 115 11.17 -1.22 -11.42
N LYS A 116 11.41 -1.21 -10.10
CA LYS A 116 12.22 -0.17 -9.46
C LYS A 116 13.67 -0.19 -9.94
N THR A 117 14.23 1.00 -10.16
CA THR A 117 15.61 1.18 -10.65
C THR A 117 16.58 1.72 -9.58
N ASP A 118 16.05 2.11 -8.45
CA ASP A 118 16.78 2.59 -7.28
C ASP A 118 17.20 1.47 -6.32
N ASN A 119 17.97 1.83 -5.28
CA ASN A 119 18.40 0.95 -4.19
C ASN A 119 17.67 1.23 -2.86
N ASN A 120 16.60 2.02 -2.87
CA ASN A 120 15.85 2.33 -1.67
C ASN A 120 15.20 1.07 -1.08
N PRO A 121 15.15 0.92 0.25
CA PRO A 121 14.51 -0.22 0.88
C PRO A 121 13.04 -0.39 0.47
N LEU A 122 12.67 -1.60 0.10
CA LEU A 122 11.30 -2.02 -0.11
C LEU A 122 11.01 -3.23 0.76
N VAL A 123 10.38 -2.98 1.90
CA VAL A 123 10.07 -3.98 2.92
C VAL A 123 8.61 -4.39 2.78
N PHE A 124 8.36 -5.69 2.76
CA PHE A 124 7.01 -6.26 2.81
C PHE A 124 6.88 -7.12 4.08
N ASP A 125 5.92 -6.79 4.92
CA ASP A 125 5.64 -7.47 6.19
C ASP A 125 4.21 -8.03 6.19
N CYS A 126 4.10 -9.35 6.09
CA CYS A 126 2.82 -10.05 6.16
C CYS A 126 2.65 -10.68 7.55
N ASN A 127 1.73 -10.15 8.34
CA ASN A 127 1.40 -10.74 9.64
C ASN A 127 0.49 -11.96 9.43
N MET A 128 1.03 -13.16 9.71
CA MET A 128 0.34 -14.43 9.43
C MET A 128 -0.85 -14.70 10.37
N ASP A 129 -0.94 -13.97 11.47
CA ASP A 129 -1.98 -14.15 12.51
C ASP A 129 -2.98 -12.98 12.53
N ALA A 130 -2.84 -12.00 11.63
CA ALA A 130 -3.64 -10.79 11.62
C ALA A 130 -4.62 -10.71 10.44
N GLY A 131 -5.72 -9.98 10.66
CA GLY A 131 -6.64 -9.50 9.63
C GLY A 131 -6.40 -8.03 9.29
N HIS A 132 -7.46 -7.35 8.79
CA HIS A 132 -7.38 -5.95 8.35
C HIS A 132 -6.99 -4.96 9.45
N GLY A 133 -7.42 -5.21 10.67
CA GLY A 133 -7.11 -4.35 11.83
C GLY A 133 -5.73 -4.56 12.45
N GLY A 134 -4.88 -5.39 11.85
CA GLY A 134 -3.58 -5.75 12.42
C GLY A 134 -3.68 -6.83 13.49
N GLY A 135 -2.59 -7.03 14.23
CA GLY A 135 -2.53 -8.01 15.30
C GLY A 135 -3.36 -7.61 16.51
N SER A 136 -4.09 -8.57 17.08
CA SER A 136 -4.90 -8.33 18.26
C SER A 136 -4.07 -8.26 19.54
N GLY A 137 -4.46 -7.36 20.44
CA GLY A 137 -3.87 -7.18 21.74
C GLY A 137 -2.75 -6.13 21.80
N ARG A 138 -2.66 -5.48 22.97
CA ARG A 138 -1.83 -4.30 23.23
C ARG A 138 -0.35 -4.45 22.84
N THR A 139 0.22 -5.63 23.00
CA THR A 139 1.63 -5.89 22.68
C THR A 139 1.84 -5.97 21.16
N SER A 140 0.92 -6.61 20.44
CA SER A 140 0.98 -6.73 19.00
C SER A 140 0.82 -5.36 18.31
N GLU A 141 -0.17 -4.58 18.72
CA GLU A 141 -0.39 -3.22 18.22
C GLU A 141 0.86 -2.32 18.42
N ARG A 142 1.46 -2.38 19.62
CA ARG A 142 2.69 -1.61 19.90
C ARG A 142 3.87 -2.06 19.06
N MET A 143 3.97 -3.37 18.78
CA MET A 143 5.03 -3.89 17.94
C MET A 143 4.90 -3.41 16.49
N GLU A 144 3.68 -3.36 15.96
CA GLU A 144 3.42 -2.82 14.62
C GLU A 144 3.80 -1.34 14.52
N VAL A 145 3.43 -0.53 15.52
CA VAL A 145 3.84 0.87 15.61
C VAL A 145 5.39 0.98 15.72
N ALA A 146 6.01 0.14 16.53
CA ALA A 146 7.47 0.14 16.69
C ALA A 146 8.21 -0.18 15.38
N LYS A 147 7.69 -1.09 14.56
CA LYS A 147 8.24 -1.42 13.23
C LYS A 147 8.18 -0.21 12.29
N VAL A 148 7.08 0.55 12.29
CA VAL A 148 6.94 1.79 11.50
C VAL A 148 8.01 2.81 11.92
N TYR A 149 8.15 3.06 13.23
CA TYR A 149 9.20 3.96 13.73
C TYR A 149 10.61 3.45 13.41
N ALA A 150 10.86 2.15 13.56
CA ALA A 150 12.16 1.57 13.22
C ALA A 150 12.51 1.77 11.74
N PHE A 151 11.54 1.63 10.84
CA PHE A 151 11.73 1.92 9.42
C PHE A 151 12.11 3.38 9.18
N ILE A 152 11.35 4.34 9.74
CA ILE A 152 11.60 5.78 9.59
C ILE A 152 12.97 6.16 10.19
N LEU A 153 13.23 5.74 11.42
CA LEU A 153 14.50 6.07 12.12
C LEU A 153 15.70 5.43 11.41
N GLY A 154 15.54 4.22 10.87
CA GLY A 154 16.56 3.56 10.06
C GLY A 154 16.93 4.36 8.81
N LEU A 155 15.94 4.94 8.12
CA LEU A 155 16.17 5.82 6.96
C LEU A 155 16.87 7.14 7.33
N GLU A 156 16.73 7.59 8.57
CA GLU A 156 17.42 8.78 9.11
C GLU A 156 18.80 8.42 9.71
N GLY A 157 19.22 7.15 9.68
CA GLY A 157 20.48 6.71 10.29
C GLY A 157 20.47 6.72 11.81
N ILE A 158 19.29 6.76 12.43
CA ILE A 158 19.13 6.75 13.89
C ILE A 158 18.97 5.30 14.34
N THR A 159 19.99 4.75 14.98
CA THR A 159 20.03 3.33 15.40
C THR A 159 20.01 3.15 16.93
N ARG A 160 19.86 4.23 17.69
CA ARG A 160 19.84 4.22 19.17
C ARG A 160 18.84 5.24 19.69
#